data_23b601eb2d6e09a687cb5cd7b0c536b3
#
_entry.id   23b601eb2d6e09a687cb5cd7b0c536b3
#
_cell.length_a   1.000
_cell.length_b   1.000
_cell.length_c   1.000
_cell.angle_alpha   90.00
_cell.angle_beta   90.00
_cell.angle_gamma   90.00
#
_symmetry.space_group_name_H-M   'P 1'
#
loop_
_entity.id
_entity.type
_entity.pdbx_description
1 polymer ?
#
loop_
_entity_poly.entity_id
_entity_poly.type
_entity_poly.pdbx_seq_one_letter_code
_entity_poly.pdbx_strand_id
1 'polypeptide(L)'
;MANDNKLQNLIGHCKEYGFVFQSSEIYDGLSAVYDYGQLGAELKKNIRDYWWRSMTQMHENIVGIDAAIFMHPTVWKASGHVDNFSDPMIDNKDSKKRYRVDHLLEGYAETLEKEQGEAILAKMDQLLAASDFAGLKKLIDDNKIKCSVSETCNWTEVRQFNLMFSTEIGSVA
;
A
#
# COMPACT_ATOMS: atom_id res chain seq x y z
N MET A 1 -21.04 5.17 -7.54
CA MET A 1 -22.03 4.11 -7.20
C MET A 1 -22.20 3.04 -8.29
N ALA A 2 -22.27 3.34 -9.58
CA ALA A 2 -22.40 2.30 -10.62
C ALA A 2 -21.11 1.48 -10.90
N ASN A 3 -19.94 2.02 -10.58
CA ASN A 3 -18.64 1.35 -10.79
C ASN A 3 -18.30 0.33 -9.70
N ASP A 4 -18.74 0.57 -8.45
CA ASP A 4 -18.50 -0.35 -7.33
C ASP A 4 -19.22 -1.69 -7.52
N ASN A 5 -20.41 -1.69 -8.09
CA ASN A 5 -21.14 -2.91 -8.36
C ASN A 5 -20.47 -3.80 -9.43
N LYS A 6 -19.84 -3.20 -10.45
CA LYS A 6 -19.14 -3.97 -11.49
C LYS A 6 -17.91 -4.69 -10.96
N LEU A 7 -17.11 -4.01 -10.13
CA LEU A 7 -15.92 -4.61 -9.52
C LEU A 7 -16.31 -5.73 -8.55
N GLN A 8 -17.32 -5.51 -7.71
CA GLN A 8 -17.80 -6.54 -6.77
C GLN A 8 -18.35 -7.78 -7.51
N ASN A 9 -19.10 -7.57 -8.57
CA ASN A 9 -19.60 -8.67 -9.40
C ASN A 9 -18.44 -9.45 -10.07
N LEU A 10 -17.42 -8.75 -10.56
CA LEU A 10 -16.23 -9.37 -11.13
C LEU A 10 -15.46 -10.19 -10.09
N ILE A 11 -15.26 -9.66 -8.89
CA ILE A 11 -14.61 -10.36 -7.77
C ILE A 11 -15.41 -11.61 -7.40
N GLY A 12 -16.73 -11.51 -7.29
CA GLY A 12 -17.63 -12.64 -7.04
C GLY A 12 -17.47 -13.73 -8.10
N HIS A 13 -17.54 -13.34 -9.38
CA HIS A 13 -17.33 -14.26 -10.50
C HIS A 13 -15.95 -14.94 -10.44
N CYS A 14 -14.87 -14.19 -10.21
CA CYS A 14 -13.53 -14.78 -10.14
C CYS A 14 -13.38 -15.79 -9.00
N LYS A 15 -14.05 -15.59 -7.88
CA LYS A 15 -14.08 -16.55 -6.76
C LYS A 15 -14.93 -17.78 -7.11
N GLU A 16 -16.12 -17.55 -7.62
CA GLU A 16 -17.07 -18.63 -7.97
C GLU A 16 -16.49 -19.61 -9.00
N TYR A 17 -15.80 -19.09 -10.01
CA TYR A 17 -15.21 -19.89 -11.08
C TYR A 17 -13.76 -20.32 -10.83
N GLY A 18 -13.24 -20.11 -9.62
CA GLY A 18 -11.91 -20.57 -9.23
C GLY A 18 -10.76 -19.88 -9.96
N PHE A 19 -10.93 -18.63 -10.35
CA PHE A 19 -9.80 -17.81 -10.83
C PHE A 19 -8.87 -17.44 -9.69
N VAL A 20 -9.44 -17.05 -8.57
CA VAL A 20 -8.71 -16.68 -7.33
C VAL A 20 -9.46 -17.21 -6.12
N PHE A 21 -8.71 -17.57 -5.09
CA PHE A 21 -9.24 -17.92 -3.77
C PHE A 21 -8.26 -17.48 -2.69
N GLN A 22 -8.75 -17.34 -1.46
CA GLN A 22 -7.91 -16.89 -0.36
C GLN A 22 -6.86 -17.96 -0.05
N SER A 23 -5.60 -17.54 0.08
CA SER A 23 -4.52 -18.47 0.44
C SER A 23 -4.76 -19.07 1.82
N SER A 24 -4.48 -20.36 1.95
CA SER A 24 -4.69 -21.11 3.20
C SER A 24 -6.15 -21.12 3.69
N GLU A 25 -7.12 -21.12 2.77
CA GLU A 25 -8.56 -21.02 3.09
C GLU A 25 -9.04 -22.13 4.03
N ILE A 26 -8.45 -23.31 3.99
CA ILE A 26 -8.75 -24.42 4.92
C ILE A 26 -8.38 -24.14 6.37
N TYR A 27 -7.59 -23.09 6.63
CA TYR A 27 -7.18 -22.61 7.95
C TYR A 27 -7.65 -21.17 8.18
N ASP A 28 -8.87 -20.83 7.76
CA ASP A 28 -9.49 -19.52 7.84
C ASP A 28 -8.84 -18.44 6.93
N GLY A 29 -7.85 -18.83 6.13
CA GLY A 29 -7.20 -17.97 5.13
C GLY A 29 -6.31 -16.87 5.71
N LEU A 30 -5.46 -16.30 4.85
CA LEU A 30 -4.66 -15.12 5.15
C LEU A 30 -5.30 -13.88 4.54
N SER A 31 -5.46 -12.83 5.35
CA SER A 31 -6.02 -11.56 4.87
C SER A 31 -5.13 -10.96 3.77
N ALA A 32 -5.76 -10.54 2.67
CA ALA A 32 -5.12 -9.91 1.52
C ALA A 32 -4.08 -10.78 0.76
N VAL A 33 -4.04 -12.10 1.01
CA VAL A 33 -3.21 -13.04 0.27
C VAL A 33 -4.09 -14.00 -0.51
N TYR A 34 -3.83 -14.14 -1.80
CA TYR A 34 -4.66 -14.94 -2.70
C TYR A 34 -3.81 -15.91 -3.53
N ASP A 35 -4.34 -17.11 -3.72
CA ASP A 35 -3.83 -18.08 -4.66
C ASP A 35 -4.62 -18.01 -5.97
N TYR A 36 -3.98 -18.39 -7.07
CA TYR A 36 -4.62 -18.46 -8.38
C TYR A 36 -5.02 -19.89 -8.67
N GLY A 37 -6.29 -20.11 -8.96
CA GLY A 37 -6.77 -21.39 -9.48
C GLY A 37 -6.33 -21.62 -10.91
N GLN A 38 -6.76 -22.74 -11.50
CA GLN A 38 -6.33 -23.16 -12.82
C GLN A 38 -6.51 -22.07 -13.89
N LEU A 39 -7.70 -21.50 -14.01
CA LEU A 39 -7.98 -20.43 -14.99
C LEU A 39 -7.23 -19.13 -14.67
N GLY A 40 -7.12 -18.78 -13.39
CA GLY A 40 -6.38 -17.60 -12.96
C GLY A 40 -4.88 -17.72 -13.22
N ALA A 41 -4.29 -18.87 -12.98
CA ALA A 41 -2.87 -19.14 -13.24
C ALA A 41 -2.54 -19.02 -14.73
N GLU A 42 -3.38 -19.60 -15.62
CA GLU A 42 -3.21 -19.49 -17.07
C GLU A 42 -3.40 -18.04 -17.56
N LEU A 43 -4.41 -17.34 -17.07
CA LEU A 43 -4.62 -15.93 -17.40
C LEU A 43 -3.43 -15.07 -16.98
N LYS A 44 -2.96 -15.23 -15.74
CA LYS A 44 -1.78 -14.52 -15.21
C LYS A 44 -0.53 -14.80 -16.04
N LYS A 45 -0.32 -16.07 -16.41
CA LYS A 45 0.80 -16.48 -17.26
C LYS A 45 0.72 -15.82 -18.63
N ASN A 46 -0.43 -15.86 -19.29
CA ASN A 46 -0.63 -15.26 -20.60
C ASN A 46 -0.40 -13.74 -20.60
N ILE A 47 -0.88 -13.04 -19.58
CA ILE A 47 -0.64 -11.59 -19.42
C ILE A 47 0.85 -11.32 -19.26
N ARG A 48 1.56 -12.07 -18.42
CA ARG A 48 2.99 -11.91 -18.18
C ARG A 48 3.82 -12.19 -19.44
N ASP A 49 3.52 -13.27 -20.15
CA ASP A 49 4.23 -13.67 -21.37
C ASP A 49 3.99 -12.65 -22.49
N TYR A 50 2.78 -12.13 -22.61
CA TYR A 50 2.45 -11.06 -23.55
C TYR A 50 3.22 -9.77 -23.23
N TRP A 51 3.21 -9.35 -21.96
CA TRP A 51 3.94 -8.17 -21.52
C TRP A 51 5.44 -8.30 -21.78
N TRP A 52 6.04 -9.43 -21.39
CA TRP A 52 7.46 -9.70 -21.58
C TRP A 52 7.84 -9.61 -23.06
N ARG A 53 7.13 -10.30 -23.93
CA ARG A 53 7.38 -10.29 -25.38
C ARG A 53 7.19 -8.89 -25.98
N SER A 54 6.14 -8.20 -25.58
CA SER A 54 5.88 -6.83 -26.06
C SER A 54 7.04 -5.90 -25.69
N MET A 55 7.54 -5.96 -24.47
CA MET A 55 8.62 -5.09 -24.02
C MET A 55 9.97 -5.46 -24.65
N THR A 56 10.35 -6.73 -24.67
CA THR A 56 11.70 -7.13 -25.06
C THR A 56 11.87 -7.39 -26.55
N GLN A 57 10.78 -7.60 -27.30
CA GLN A 57 10.85 -7.91 -28.74
C GLN A 57 10.37 -6.77 -29.63
N MET A 58 9.48 -5.90 -29.13
CA MET A 58 8.96 -4.78 -29.91
C MET A 58 9.72 -3.46 -29.68
N HIS A 59 10.64 -3.43 -28.73
CA HIS A 59 11.44 -2.27 -28.38
C HIS A 59 12.93 -2.63 -28.41
N GLU A 60 13.69 -1.99 -29.30
CA GLU A 60 15.12 -2.26 -29.50
C GLU A 60 16.01 -1.86 -28.30
N ASN A 61 15.54 -0.94 -27.47
CA ASN A 61 16.27 -0.39 -26.33
C ASN A 61 15.89 -1.03 -24.99
N ILE A 62 15.11 -2.12 -24.99
CA ILE A 62 14.70 -2.83 -23.79
C ILE A 62 15.23 -4.25 -23.82
N VAL A 63 15.96 -4.64 -22.78
CA VAL A 63 16.44 -6.00 -22.56
C VAL A 63 15.86 -6.57 -21.27
N GLY A 64 15.63 -7.88 -21.27
CA GLY A 64 15.14 -8.58 -20.10
C GLY A 64 16.26 -8.93 -19.13
N ILE A 65 16.00 -8.79 -17.84
CA ILE A 65 16.88 -9.23 -16.74
C ILE A 65 16.03 -10.09 -15.80
N ASP A 66 16.57 -11.22 -15.40
CA ASP A 66 16.04 -12.07 -14.34
C ASP A 66 16.97 -11.98 -13.13
N ALA A 67 16.69 -11.04 -12.23
CA ALA A 67 17.50 -10.81 -11.05
C ALA A 67 17.04 -11.71 -9.88
N ALA A 68 18.00 -12.06 -9.01
CA ALA A 68 17.69 -12.80 -7.79
C ALA A 68 16.74 -11.98 -6.87
N ILE A 69 15.80 -12.68 -6.23
CA ILE A 69 14.89 -12.07 -5.26
C ILE A 69 15.66 -11.63 -4.01
N PHE A 70 16.57 -12.48 -3.52
CA PHE A 70 17.42 -12.17 -2.38
C PHE A 70 18.65 -11.42 -2.85
N MET A 71 18.85 -10.24 -2.31
CA MET A 71 19.98 -9.36 -2.64
C MET A 71 20.72 -8.96 -1.38
N HIS A 72 21.98 -8.55 -1.56
CA HIS A 72 22.78 -8.05 -0.45
C HIS A 72 22.13 -6.80 0.15
N PRO A 73 22.05 -6.65 1.50
CA PRO A 73 21.37 -5.51 2.15
C PRO A 73 21.84 -4.12 1.68
N THR A 74 23.10 -4.02 1.27
CA THR A 74 23.67 -2.77 0.74
C THR A 74 22.96 -2.29 -0.53
N VAL A 75 22.39 -3.20 -1.35
CA VAL A 75 21.62 -2.83 -2.55
C VAL A 75 20.40 -2.02 -2.17
N TRP A 76 19.67 -2.47 -1.14
CA TRP A 76 18.47 -1.81 -0.64
C TRP A 76 18.77 -0.49 0.07
N LYS A 77 19.93 -0.41 0.74
CA LYS A 77 20.40 0.84 1.33
C LYS A 77 20.81 1.84 0.26
N ALA A 78 21.59 1.42 -0.74
CA ALA A 78 22.06 2.27 -1.83
C ALA A 78 20.91 2.80 -2.70
N SER A 79 19.85 2.01 -2.88
CA SER A 79 18.64 2.41 -3.62
C SER A 79 17.65 3.25 -2.79
N GLY A 80 17.94 3.50 -1.50
CA GLY A 80 17.08 4.26 -0.60
C GLY A 80 15.83 3.52 -0.10
N HIS A 81 15.65 2.24 -0.45
CA HIS A 81 14.48 1.49 -0.02
C HIS A 81 14.42 1.27 1.49
N VAL A 82 15.58 1.12 2.15
CA VAL A 82 15.63 0.94 3.61
C VAL A 82 15.19 2.20 4.34
N ASP A 83 15.54 3.36 3.83
CA ASP A 83 15.31 4.65 4.50
C ASP A 83 13.92 5.23 4.16
N ASN A 84 13.36 4.91 2.98
CA ASN A 84 12.16 5.55 2.45
C ASN A 84 10.92 4.64 2.40
N PHE A 85 11.03 3.36 2.78
CA PHE A 85 9.90 2.42 2.75
C PHE A 85 9.14 2.35 4.09
N SER A 86 8.99 3.47 4.73
CA SER A 86 8.23 3.58 5.97
C SER A 86 7.14 4.63 5.82
N ASP A 87 5.90 4.16 5.81
CA ASP A 87 4.74 5.04 5.73
C ASP A 87 4.19 5.34 7.14
N PRO A 88 3.93 6.61 7.50
CA PRO A 88 3.22 6.94 8.72
C PRO A 88 1.74 6.58 8.54
N MET A 89 1.25 5.64 9.33
CA MET A 89 -0.11 5.13 9.26
C MET A 89 -0.91 5.48 10.52
N ILE A 90 -2.19 5.74 10.34
CA ILE A 90 -3.15 6.02 11.41
C ILE A 90 -4.44 5.23 11.15
N ASP A 91 -5.01 4.67 12.19
CA ASP A 91 -6.26 3.92 12.10
C ASP A 91 -7.40 4.73 12.74
N ASN A 92 -8.56 4.75 12.09
CA ASN A 92 -9.77 5.25 12.73
C ASN A 92 -10.43 4.11 13.51
N LYS A 93 -10.66 4.32 14.82
CA LYS A 93 -11.15 3.28 15.74
C LYS A 93 -12.60 2.86 15.45
N ASP A 94 -13.40 3.74 14.88
CA ASP A 94 -14.82 3.50 14.63
C ASP A 94 -15.04 2.78 13.30
N SER A 95 -14.40 3.25 12.22
CA SER A 95 -14.47 2.61 10.91
C SER A 95 -13.53 1.42 10.74
N LYS A 96 -12.53 1.28 11.63
CA LYS A 96 -11.42 0.31 11.54
C LYS A 96 -10.63 0.41 10.23
N LYS A 97 -10.72 1.53 9.55
CA LYS A 97 -9.95 1.80 8.34
C LYS A 97 -8.62 2.44 8.66
N ARG A 98 -7.62 2.03 7.89
CA ARG A 98 -6.25 2.55 7.94
C ARG A 98 -6.03 3.57 6.86
N TYR A 99 -5.32 4.65 7.19
CA TYR A 99 -4.97 5.75 6.30
C TYR A 99 -3.48 6.04 6.40
N ARG A 100 -2.88 6.45 5.29
CA ARG A 100 -1.59 7.12 5.31
C ARG A 100 -1.82 8.55 5.81
N VAL A 101 -0.98 8.98 6.73
CA VAL A 101 -1.11 10.30 7.36
C VAL A 101 -0.90 11.43 6.35
N ASP A 102 0.08 11.29 5.45
CA ASP A 102 0.34 12.24 4.38
C ASP A 102 -0.89 12.42 3.48
N HIS A 103 -1.45 11.34 2.94
CA HIS A 103 -2.65 11.42 2.09
C HIS A 103 -3.88 11.96 2.83
N LEU A 104 -4.00 11.66 4.13
CA LEU A 104 -5.10 12.20 4.94
C LEU A 104 -4.99 13.72 5.10
N LEU A 105 -3.77 14.23 5.33
CA LEU A 105 -3.50 15.66 5.47
C LEU A 105 -3.55 16.38 4.12
N GLU A 106 -3.05 15.78 3.04
CA GLU A 106 -3.18 16.30 1.67
C GLU A 106 -4.66 16.45 1.28
N GLY A 107 -5.46 15.40 1.45
CA GLY A 107 -6.89 15.45 1.16
C GLY A 107 -7.66 16.49 2.00
N TYR A 108 -7.22 16.72 3.24
CA TYR A 108 -7.78 17.79 4.07
C TYR A 108 -7.34 19.18 3.57
N ALA A 109 -6.07 19.35 3.23
CA ALA A 109 -5.53 20.62 2.73
C ALA A 109 -6.24 21.06 1.43
N GLU A 110 -6.63 20.13 0.57
CA GLU A 110 -7.41 20.41 -0.66
C GLU A 110 -8.82 20.98 -0.36
N THR A 111 -9.36 20.77 0.84
CA THR A 111 -10.66 21.31 1.25
C THR A 111 -10.59 22.73 1.80
N LEU A 112 -9.39 23.26 2.03
CA LEU A 112 -9.15 24.57 2.63
C LEU A 112 -8.81 25.63 1.57
N GLU A 113 -8.80 26.90 2.00
CA GLU A 113 -8.24 27.97 1.19
C GLU A 113 -6.74 27.73 0.95
N LYS A 114 -6.25 28.14 -0.22
CA LYS A 114 -4.90 27.84 -0.70
C LYS A 114 -3.79 28.13 0.31
N GLU A 115 -3.81 29.30 0.96
CA GLU A 115 -2.80 29.68 1.94
C GLU A 115 -2.83 28.80 3.20
N GLN A 116 -4.01 28.40 3.64
CA GLN A 116 -4.17 27.52 4.81
C GLN A 116 -3.74 26.08 4.46
N GLY A 117 -4.10 25.60 3.27
CA GLY A 117 -3.66 24.29 2.79
C GLY A 117 -2.15 24.19 2.68
N GLU A 118 -1.50 25.19 2.08
CA GLU A 118 -0.04 25.23 1.94
C GLU A 118 0.67 25.27 3.32
N ALA A 119 0.11 25.99 4.30
CA ALA A 119 0.66 26.02 5.65
C ALA A 119 0.59 24.65 6.36
N ILE A 120 -0.51 23.91 6.17
CA ILE A 120 -0.67 22.55 6.72
C ILE A 120 0.31 21.59 6.07
N LEU A 121 0.46 21.62 4.73
CA LEU A 121 1.40 20.78 4.01
C LEU A 121 2.84 21.06 4.40
N ALA A 122 3.24 22.32 4.52
CA ALA A 122 4.58 22.70 4.96
C ALA A 122 4.88 22.21 6.39
N LYS A 123 3.88 22.26 7.28
CA LYS A 123 4.03 21.72 8.64
C LYS A 123 4.09 20.20 8.66
N MET A 124 3.29 19.54 7.84
CA MET A 124 3.34 18.08 7.64
C MET A 124 4.74 17.65 7.19
N ASP A 125 5.28 18.28 6.15
CA ASP A 125 6.62 17.96 5.62
C ASP A 125 7.72 18.11 6.67
N GLN A 126 7.67 19.16 7.49
CA GLN A 126 8.61 19.36 8.60
C GLN A 126 8.51 18.24 9.65
N LEU A 127 7.29 17.83 10.00
CA LEU A 127 7.05 16.76 10.98
C LEU A 127 7.47 15.39 10.43
N LEU A 128 7.21 15.14 9.15
CA LEU A 128 7.65 13.92 8.45
C LEU A 128 9.19 13.84 8.40
N ALA A 129 9.85 14.91 8.01
CA ALA A 129 11.32 14.99 7.98
C ALA A 129 11.96 14.77 9.36
N ALA A 130 11.28 15.24 10.42
CA ALA A 130 11.70 15.03 11.80
C ALA A 130 11.27 13.68 12.39
N SER A 131 10.50 12.86 11.65
CA SER A 131 9.86 11.64 12.15
C SER A 131 9.05 11.87 13.44
N ASP A 132 8.45 13.05 13.57
CA ASP A 132 7.63 13.42 14.74
C ASP A 132 6.19 12.94 14.57
N PHE A 133 5.95 11.69 14.87
CA PHE A 133 4.63 11.06 14.76
C PHE A 133 3.62 11.62 15.77
N ALA A 134 4.08 12.07 16.93
CA ALA A 134 3.22 12.71 17.92
C ALA A 134 2.76 14.10 17.42
N GLY A 135 3.65 14.85 16.79
CA GLY A 135 3.33 16.10 16.12
C GLY A 135 2.33 15.93 14.99
N LEU A 136 2.48 14.88 14.16
CA LEU A 136 1.51 14.55 13.10
C LEU A 136 0.13 14.21 13.67
N LYS A 137 0.08 13.41 14.75
CA LYS A 137 -1.19 13.10 15.43
C LYS A 137 -1.85 14.37 15.95
N LYS A 138 -1.09 15.24 16.59
CA LYS A 138 -1.56 16.52 17.11
C LYS A 138 -2.08 17.41 15.97
N LEU A 139 -1.41 17.46 14.84
CA LEU A 139 -1.85 18.22 13.66
C LEU A 139 -3.23 17.75 13.17
N ILE A 140 -3.47 16.43 13.16
CA ILE A 140 -4.76 15.84 12.80
C ILE A 140 -5.85 16.22 13.82
N ASP A 141 -5.54 16.13 15.11
CA ASP A 141 -6.50 16.41 16.19
C ASP A 141 -6.86 17.89 16.27
N ASP A 142 -5.87 18.78 16.20
CA ASP A 142 -6.04 20.24 16.26
C ASP A 142 -6.94 20.74 15.12
N ASN A 143 -6.82 20.15 13.93
CA ASN A 143 -7.64 20.47 12.76
C ASN A 143 -8.95 19.65 12.69
N LYS A 144 -9.22 18.80 13.69
CA LYS A 144 -10.44 17.97 13.76
C LYS A 144 -10.74 17.21 12.48
N ILE A 145 -9.69 16.64 11.87
CA ILE A 145 -9.81 15.92 10.61
C ILE A 145 -10.65 14.67 10.82
N LYS A 146 -11.70 14.53 10.02
CA LYS A 146 -12.64 13.43 10.12
C LYS A 146 -12.29 12.29 9.18
N CYS A 147 -12.59 11.08 9.63
CA CYS A 147 -12.58 9.91 8.76
C CYS A 147 -13.67 10.03 7.69
N SER A 148 -13.33 9.79 6.44
CA SER A 148 -14.28 9.85 5.32
C SER A 148 -15.39 8.80 5.36
N VAL A 149 -15.30 7.79 6.23
CA VAL A 149 -16.25 6.68 6.32
C VAL A 149 -17.12 6.77 7.56
N SER A 150 -16.53 7.02 8.73
CA SER A 150 -17.27 7.11 10.01
C SER A 150 -17.64 8.55 10.38
N GLU A 151 -17.09 9.53 9.68
CA GLU A 151 -17.24 10.98 9.98
C GLU A 151 -16.80 11.38 11.41
N THR A 152 -16.01 10.52 12.06
CA THR A 152 -15.49 10.72 13.42
C THR A 152 -14.02 11.09 13.40
N CYS A 153 -13.56 11.77 14.47
CA CYS A 153 -12.16 12.11 14.71
C CYS A 153 -11.47 11.11 15.67
N ASN A 154 -11.99 9.91 15.81
CA ASN A 154 -11.50 8.92 16.77
C ASN A 154 -10.30 8.15 16.20
N TRP A 155 -9.13 8.79 16.21
CA TRP A 155 -7.91 8.26 15.64
C TRP A 155 -7.04 7.54 16.68
N THR A 156 -6.27 6.55 16.23
CA THR A 156 -5.17 5.95 17.00
C THR A 156 -3.96 6.88 17.03
N GLU A 157 -2.91 6.47 17.71
CA GLU A 157 -1.58 7.07 17.51
C GLU A 157 -1.07 6.78 16.09
N VAL A 158 -0.26 7.72 15.55
CA VAL A 158 0.45 7.50 14.29
C VAL A 158 1.55 6.47 14.53
N ARG A 159 1.61 5.46 13.68
CA ARG A 159 2.61 4.39 13.73
C ARG A 159 3.33 4.29 12.40
N GLN A 160 4.62 4.11 12.48
CA GLN A 160 5.41 3.79 11.31
C GLN A 160 5.07 2.39 10.83
N PHE A 161 4.68 2.27 9.58
CA PHE A 161 4.47 0.98 8.93
C PHE A 161 5.67 0.73 8.01
N ASN A 162 6.48 -0.25 8.36
CA ASN A 162 7.62 -0.66 7.54
C ASN A 162 7.17 -1.75 6.56
N LEU A 163 7.30 -1.49 5.28
CA LEU A 163 7.02 -2.46 4.21
C LEU A 163 8.13 -3.49 4.04
N MET A 164 9.30 -3.25 4.64
CA MET A 164 10.44 -4.17 4.62
C MET A 164 10.36 -5.11 5.81
N PHE A 165 10.47 -6.39 5.56
CA PHE A 165 10.65 -7.40 6.62
C PHE A 165 11.96 -8.14 6.39
N SER A 166 12.63 -8.48 7.48
CA SER A 166 13.85 -9.29 7.43
C SER A 166 13.50 -10.77 7.37
N THR A 167 14.24 -11.54 6.60
CA THR A 167 14.18 -12.99 6.61
C THR A 167 15.56 -13.55 6.94
N GLU A 168 15.61 -14.66 7.65
CA GLU A 168 16.83 -15.37 7.97
C GLU A 168 16.91 -16.63 7.10
N ILE A 169 18.08 -16.86 6.49
CA ILE A 169 18.33 -18.05 5.67
C ILE A 169 19.51 -18.79 6.29
N GLY A 170 19.31 -20.05 6.58
CA GLY A 170 20.35 -20.93 7.14
C GLY A 170 20.00 -21.47 8.54
N SER A 171 20.95 -22.17 9.14
CA SER A 171 20.80 -22.67 10.51
C SER A 171 20.81 -21.49 11.48
N VAL A 172 19.76 -21.36 12.28
CA VAL A 172 19.74 -20.45 13.41
C VAL A 172 20.74 -20.98 14.45
N ALA A 173 21.65 -20.14 14.90
CA ALA A 173 22.62 -20.46 15.94
C ALA A 173 21.95 -20.54 17.31
#